data_f68672a41f5585c8a1fa25118fd4aeb1
#
_entry.id   f68672a41f5585c8a1fa25118fd4aeb1
#
_cell.length_a   1.000
_cell.length_b   1.000
_cell.length_c   1.000
_cell.angle_alpha   90.00
_cell.angle_beta   90.00
_cell.angle_gamma   90.00
#
_symmetry.space_group_name_H-M   'P 1'
#
loop_
_entity.id
_entity.type
_entity.pdbx_description
1 polymer ?
#
loop_
_entity_poly.entity_id
_entity_poly.type
_entity_poly.pdbx_seq_one_letter_code
_entity_poly.pdbx_strand_id
1 'polypeptide(L)'
;MLGSAFAYKCLLSPLVKMHLFRTFACPIFRSGLSSFALRTQQLSPLAVLHRKVLKSFLQLSKTAPTPAIHFLLGELPMEGKIHRDMFSLFYGVWSNPDTKIYQIIKYILATSYENSNTWAMNMRHIAKMYNLEDPLVCLQKDPPRKSSFKELVMTKITAFHESE
;
A
#
# COMPACT_ATOMS: atom_id res chain seq x y z
N MET A 1 14.71 2.91 -19.95
CA MET A 1 15.91 2.04 -19.93
C MET A 1 15.93 0.96 -18.83
N LEU A 2 14.94 0.84 -17.94
CA LEU A 2 14.87 -0.26 -16.94
C LEU A 2 14.40 -1.61 -17.55
N GLY A 3 13.83 -1.61 -18.76
CA GLY A 3 13.31 -2.82 -19.39
C GLY A 3 14.35 -3.83 -19.87
N SER A 4 15.56 -3.38 -20.19
CA SER A 4 16.60 -4.27 -20.74
C SER A 4 17.36 -5.07 -19.68
N ALA A 5 17.53 -4.53 -18.48
CA ALA A 5 18.23 -5.23 -17.41
C ALA A 5 17.45 -6.45 -16.85
N PHE A 6 16.11 -6.43 -16.96
CA PHE A 6 15.25 -7.55 -16.55
C PHE A 6 14.88 -8.49 -17.71
N ALA A 7 15.25 -8.15 -18.93
CA ALA A 7 14.91 -8.92 -20.14
C ALA A 7 15.86 -10.09 -20.45
N TYR A 8 16.93 -10.29 -19.67
CA TYR A 8 17.75 -11.50 -19.78
C TYR A 8 16.94 -12.71 -19.30
N LYS A 9 16.22 -13.28 -20.25
CA LYS A 9 15.20 -14.32 -20.06
C LYS A 9 15.69 -15.61 -19.41
N CYS A 10 16.99 -15.86 -19.27
CA CYS A 10 17.49 -17.22 -19.05
C CYS A 10 18.37 -17.45 -17.83
N LEU A 11 18.83 -16.44 -17.08
CA LEU A 11 19.87 -16.68 -16.08
C LEU A 11 19.44 -16.58 -14.61
N LEU A 12 18.31 -15.92 -14.32
CA LEU A 12 17.88 -15.75 -12.93
C LEU A 12 16.59 -16.52 -12.66
N SER A 13 16.56 -17.25 -11.54
CA SER A 13 15.33 -17.92 -11.09
C SER A 13 14.22 -16.89 -10.82
N PRO A 14 12.94 -17.27 -10.93
CA PRO A 14 11.80 -16.39 -10.59
C PRO A 14 11.89 -15.77 -9.20
N LEU A 15 12.38 -16.52 -8.22
CA LEU A 15 12.58 -16.07 -6.83
C LEU A 15 13.62 -14.96 -6.73
N VAL A 16 14.75 -15.09 -7.43
CA VAL A 16 15.79 -14.06 -7.47
C VAL A 16 15.27 -12.79 -8.15
N LYS A 17 14.57 -12.92 -9.28
CA LYS A 17 13.94 -11.79 -9.97
C LYS A 17 12.95 -11.06 -9.04
N MET A 18 12.17 -11.84 -8.30
CA MET A 18 11.21 -11.31 -7.34
C MET A 18 11.89 -10.59 -6.18
N HIS A 19 12.96 -11.15 -5.64
CA HIS A 19 13.75 -10.52 -4.58
C HIS A 19 14.33 -9.18 -5.05
N LEU A 20 14.95 -9.15 -6.23
CA LEU A 20 15.48 -7.91 -6.82
C LEU A 20 14.38 -6.86 -7.05
N PHE A 21 13.22 -7.28 -7.54
CA PHE A 21 12.08 -6.40 -7.74
C PHE A 21 11.58 -5.81 -6.41
N ARG A 22 11.42 -6.63 -5.36
CA ARG A 22 11.01 -6.19 -4.03
C ARG A 22 12.00 -5.20 -3.42
N THR A 23 13.30 -5.47 -3.60
CA THR A 23 14.35 -4.68 -2.95
C THR A 23 14.62 -3.36 -3.67
N PHE A 24 14.63 -3.35 -4.99
CA PHE A 24 15.06 -2.18 -5.76
C PHE A 24 13.94 -1.47 -6.50
N ALA A 25 13.04 -2.19 -7.16
CA ALA A 25 12.02 -1.58 -7.99
C ALA A 25 10.77 -1.16 -7.19
N CYS A 26 10.24 -2.03 -6.33
CA CYS A 26 9.05 -1.73 -5.54
C CYS A 26 9.18 -0.46 -4.68
N PRO A 27 10.30 -0.22 -3.97
CA PRO A 27 10.46 1.01 -3.19
C PRO A 27 10.40 2.27 -4.04
N ILE A 28 10.97 2.25 -5.25
CA ILE A 28 10.94 3.40 -6.18
C ILE A 28 9.49 3.72 -6.58
N PHE A 29 8.70 2.70 -6.95
CA PHE A 29 7.30 2.90 -7.33
C PHE A 29 6.42 3.36 -6.16
N ARG A 30 6.72 2.93 -4.95
CA ARG A 30 5.95 3.25 -3.74
C ARG A 30 6.39 4.54 -3.07
N SER A 31 7.64 4.95 -3.32
CA SER A 31 8.22 6.16 -2.73
C SER A 31 7.37 7.38 -3.09
N GLY A 32 6.90 8.07 -2.08
CA GLY A 32 6.06 9.25 -2.22
C GLY A 32 4.57 8.98 -2.47
N LEU A 33 4.17 7.85 -3.09
CA LEU A 33 2.75 7.61 -3.41
C LEU A 33 1.87 7.52 -2.15
N SER A 34 2.40 7.00 -1.07
CA SER A 34 1.71 6.93 0.23
C SER A 34 1.44 8.32 0.86
N SER A 35 2.14 9.36 0.40
CA SER A 35 1.97 10.74 0.87
C SER A 35 0.89 11.51 0.10
N PHE A 36 0.38 10.96 -0.99
CA PHE A 36 -0.64 11.58 -1.82
C PHE A 36 -2.03 11.00 -1.55
N ALA A 37 -3.06 11.83 -1.75
CA ALA A 37 -4.47 11.40 -1.77
C ALA A 37 -4.81 10.78 -3.13
N LEU A 38 -4.25 9.60 -3.41
CA LEU A 38 -4.48 8.92 -4.69
C LEU A 38 -5.84 8.21 -4.70
N ARG A 39 -6.60 8.44 -5.74
CA ARG A 39 -7.84 7.72 -6.02
C ARG A 39 -7.53 6.38 -6.71
N THR A 40 -8.40 5.39 -6.55
CA THR A 40 -8.28 4.07 -7.18
C THR A 40 -8.01 4.15 -8.68
N GLN A 41 -8.64 5.10 -9.39
CA GLN A 41 -8.40 5.34 -10.82
C GLN A 41 -6.96 5.71 -11.15
N GLN A 42 -6.28 6.43 -10.26
CA GLN A 42 -4.87 6.83 -10.43
C GLN A 42 -3.92 5.67 -10.10
N LEU A 43 -4.32 4.76 -9.22
CA LEU A 43 -3.57 3.56 -8.88
C LEU A 43 -3.70 2.44 -9.93
N SER A 44 -4.78 2.43 -10.71
CA SER A 44 -5.06 1.38 -11.70
C SER A 44 -3.93 1.14 -12.71
N PRO A 45 -3.31 2.15 -13.36
CA PRO A 45 -2.20 1.92 -14.28
C PRO A 45 -1.00 1.26 -13.60
N LEU A 46 -0.72 1.64 -12.35
CA LEU A 46 0.38 1.08 -11.56
C LEU A 46 0.10 -0.38 -11.18
N ALA A 47 -1.14 -0.69 -10.82
CA ALA A 47 -1.58 -2.06 -10.53
C ALA A 47 -1.46 -2.95 -11.78
N VAL A 48 -1.84 -2.43 -12.95
CA VAL A 48 -1.67 -3.15 -14.24
C VAL A 48 -0.19 -3.42 -14.53
N LEU A 49 0.67 -2.42 -14.36
CA LEU A 49 2.12 -2.59 -14.57
C LEU A 49 2.69 -3.63 -13.61
N HIS A 50 2.35 -3.54 -12.32
CA HIS A 50 2.79 -4.49 -11.30
C HIS A 50 2.42 -5.94 -11.67
N ARG A 51 1.16 -6.17 -12.07
CA ARG A 51 0.69 -7.49 -12.52
C ARG A 51 1.44 -8.01 -13.75
N LYS A 52 1.72 -7.15 -14.73
CA LYS A 52 2.50 -7.53 -15.92
C LYS A 52 3.91 -7.97 -15.56
N VAL A 53 4.55 -7.27 -14.63
CA VAL A 53 5.89 -7.62 -14.13
C VAL A 53 5.87 -8.97 -13.41
N LEU A 54 4.91 -9.19 -12.50
CA LEU A 54 4.78 -10.47 -11.79
C LEU A 54 4.55 -11.65 -12.75
N LYS A 55 3.67 -11.50 -13.75
CA LYS A 55 3.43 -12.51 -14.79
C LYS A 55 4.71 -12.82 -15.57
N SER A 56 5.49 -11.80 -15.91
CA SER A 56 6.76 -11.98 -16.63
C SER A 56 7.78 -12.75 -15.82
N PHE A 57 7.85 -12.54 -14.49
CA PHE A 57 8.77 -13.26 -13.61
C PHE A 57 8.44 -14.74 -13.51
N LEU A 58 7.17 -15.07 -13.44
CA LEU A 58 6.67 -16.44 -13.39
C LEU A 58 6.57 -17.10 -14.79
N GLN A 59 6.90 -16.36 -15.86
CA GLN A 59 6.74 -16.81 -17.26
C GLN A 59 5.30 -17.28 -17.58
N LEU A 60 4.31 -16.65 -16.94
CA LEU A 60 2.91 -16.99 -17.13
C LEU A 60 2.32 -16.28 -18.34
N SER A 61 1.26 -16.88 -18.88
CA SER A 61 0.44 -16.28 -19.92
C SER A 61 -0.12 -14.92 -19.48
N LYS A 62 -0.34 -14.02 -20.43
CA LYS A 62 -1.04 -12.74 -20.18
C LYS A 62 -2.44 -12.94 -19.61
N THR A 63 -3.07 -14.08 -19.92
CA THR A 63 -4.42 -14.46 -19.48
C THR A 63 -4.46 -15.11 -18.08
N ALA A 64 -3.30 -15.42 -17.47
CA ALA A 64 -3.27 -16.04 -16.14
C ALA A 64 -4.05 -15.20 -15.11
N PRO A 65 -4.86 -15.83 -14.22
CA PRO A 65 -5.67 -15.13 -13.25
C PRO A 65 -4.81 -14.38 -12.23
N THR A 66 -5.16 -13.14 -12.00
CA THR A 66 -4.38 -12.24 -11.12
C THR A 66 -4.35 -12.69 -9.65
N PRO A 67 -5.47 -13.11 -9.03
CA PRO A 67 -5.47 -13.57 -7.65
C PRO A 67 -4.51 -14.74 -7.41
N ALA A 68 -4.47 -15.71 -8.32
CA ALA A 68 -3.55 -16.85 -8.22
C ALA A 68 -2.08 -16.42 -8.20
N ILE A 69 -1.73 -15.37 -8.95
CA ILE A 69 -0.35 -14.84 -9.01
C ILE A 69 0.05 -14.22 -7.67
N HIS A 70 -0.83 -13.41 -7.09
CA HIS A 70 -0.60 -12.79 -5.79
C HIS A 70 -0.46 -13.85 -4.69
N PHE A 71 -1.35 -14.84 -4.71
CA PHE A 71 -1.30 -15.98 -3.79
C PHE A 71 0.00 -16.78 -3.91
N LEU A 72 0.38 -17.20 -5.13
CA LEU A 72 1.59 -17.99 -5.38
C LEU A 72 2.88 -17.27 -4.97
N LEU A 73 2.92 -15.96 -5.08
CA LEU A 73 4.08 -15.15 -4.73
C LEU A 73 4.06 -14.64 -3.28
N GLY A 74 2.96 -14.83 -2.54
CA GLY A 74 2.76 -14.22 -1.24
C GLY A 74 2.84 -12.68 -1.31
N GLU A 75 2.32 -12.10 -2.40
CA GLU A 75 2.45 -10.67 -2.69
C GLU A 75 1.11 -9.96 -2.61
N LEU A 76 1.05 -8.90 -1.83
CA LEU A 76 -0.08 -7.99 -1.85
C LEU A 76 -0.20 -7.28 -3.21
N PRO A 77 -1.42 -6.98 -3.68
CA PRO A 77 -1.65 -6.03 -4.76
C PRO A 77 -0.95 -4.70 -4.50
N MET A 78 -0.61 -3.97 -5.56
CA MET A 78 0.10 -2.68 -5.41
C MET A 78 -0.68 -1.68 -4.57
N GLU A 79 -2.00 -1.66 -4.69
CA GLU A 79 -2.90 -0.85 -3.89
C GLU A 79 -2.75 -1.17 -2.39
N GLY A 80 -2.83 -2.44 -2.01
CA GLY A 80 -2.64 -2.88 -0.63
C GLY A 80 -1.27 -2.50 -0.06
N LYS A 81 -0.22 -2.53 -0.89
CA LYS A 81 1.13 -2.08 -0.49
C LYS A 81 1.18 -0.58 -0.20
N ILE A 82 0.56 0.23 -1.05
CA ILE A 82 0.49 1.69 -0.88
C ILE A 82 -0.32 2.04 0.37
N HIS A 83 -1.47 1.40 0.55
CA HIS A 83 -2.31 1.60 1.73
C HIS A 83 -1.59 1.22 3.03
N ARG A 84 -0.86 0.10 3.04
CA ARG A 84 0.00 -0.27 4.17
C ARG A 84 1.03 0.82 4.51
N ASP A 85 1.63 1.41 3.48
CA ASP A 85 2.62 2.47 3.68
C ASP A 85 1.97 3.77 4.19
N MET A 86 0.74 4.09 3.73
CA MET A 86 -0.07 5.19 4.27
C MET A 86 -0.35 5.00 5.76
N PHE A 87 -0.74 3.79 6.20
CA PHE A 87 -0.92 3.48 7.63
C PHE A 87 0.38 3.60 8.42
N SER A 88 1.51 3.24 7.83
CA SER A 88 2.82 3.41 8.46
C SER A 88 3.17 4.88 8.67
N LEU A 89 2.87 5.75 7.70
CA LEU A 89 3.00 7.21 7.83
C LEU A 89 2.04 7.77 8.89
N PHE A 90 0.78 7.35 8.85
CA PHE A 90 -0.21 7.74 9.85
C PHE A 90 0.24 7.38 11.26
N TYR A 91 0.77 6.18 11.47
CA TYR A 91 1.34 5.78 12.76
C TYR A 91 2.47 6.71 13.20
N GLY A 92 3.33 7.13 12.26
CA GLY A 92 4.39 8.12 12.56
C GLY A 92 3.84 9.46 13.06
N VAL A 93 2.73 9.91 12.49
CA VAL A 93 2.02 11.13 12.95
C VAL A 93 1.39 10.91 14.32
N TRP A 94 0.67 9.80 14.48
CA TRP A 94 -0.02 9.44 15.73
C TRP A 94 0.95 9.34 16.92
N SER A 95 2.14 8.78 16.69
CA SER A 95 3.18 8.63 17.72
C SER A 95 3.90 9.92 18.09
N ASN A 96 3.61 11.05 17.42
CA ASN A 96 4.28 12.34 17.66
C ASN A 96 3.27 13.48 17.78
N PRO A 97 2.50 13.54 18.89
CA PRO A 97 1.41 14.49 19.07
C PRO A 97 1.86 15.97 19.12
N ASP A 98 3.12 16.22 19.46
CA ASP A 98 3.67 17.58 19.58
C ASP A 98 4.04 18.21 18.22
N THR A 99 3.89 17.44 17.13
CA THR A 99 4.24 17.94 15.80
C THR A 99 3.14 18.79 15.18
N LYS A 100 3.52 19.79 14.39
CA LYS A 100 2.57 20.60 13.61
C LYS A 100 1.75 19.73 12.65
N ILE A 101 2.35 18.67 12.11
CA ILE A 101 1.68 17.73 11.20
C ILE A 101 0.52 17.03 11.92
N TYR A 102 0.72 16.59 13.16
CA TYR A 102 -0.33 16.00 13.98
C TYR A 102 -1.51 16.97 14.15
N GLN A 103 -1.24 18.22 14.51
CA GLN A 103 -2.28 19.25 14.71
C GLN A 103 -3.06 19.53 13.42
N ILE A 104 -2.36 19.63 12.29
CA ILE A 104 -2.98 19.85 10.98
C ILE A 104 -3.87 18.68 10.60
N ILE A 105 -3.39 17.44 10.71
CA ILE A 105 -4.16 16.25 10.36
C ILE A 105 -5.38 16.10 11.26
N LYS A 106 -5.22 16.31 12.57
CA LYS A 106 -6.34 16.29 13.53
C LYS A 106 -7.40 17.33 13.17
N TYR A 107 -6.98 18.56 12.85
CA TYR A 107 -7.89 19.63 12.40
C TYR A 107 -8.62 19.24 11.11
N ILE A 108 -7.92 18.75 10.09
CA ILE A 108 -8.53 18.33 8.83
C ILE A 108 -9.55 17.21 9.08
N LEU A 109 -9.23 16.20 9.87
CA LEU A 109 -10.14 15.10 10.17
C LEU A 109 -11.38 15.54 10.96
N ALA A 110 -11.25 16.59 11.78
CA ALA A 110 -12.36 17.13 12.56
C ALA A 110 -13.28 18.07 11.76
N THR A 111 -12.74 18.80 10.79
CA THR A 111 -13.45 19.91 10.13
C THR A 111 -13.80 19.66 8.66
N SER A 112 -13.09 18.71 7.98
CA SER A 112 -13.30 18.48 6.55
C SER A 112 -14.58 17.69 6.27
N TYR A 113 -15.27 18.06 5.21
CA TYR A 113 -16.38 17.27 4.66
C TYR A 113 -15.87 15.94 4.10
N GLU A 114 -16.70 14.90 4.14
CA GLU A 114 -16.35 13.54 3.69
C GLU A 114 -15.82 13.46 2.25
N ASN A 115 -16.22 14.40 1.39
CA ASN A 115 -15.82 14.43 -0.02
C ASN A 115 -14.54 15.25 -0.30
N SER A 116 -13.87 15.78 0.71
CA SER A 116 -12.64 16.55 0.49
C SER A 116 -11.49 15.63 0.06
N ASN A 117 -10.78 16.04 -1.01
CA ASN A 117 -9.67 15.25 -1.56
C ASN A 117 -8.36 15.56 -0.82
N THR A 118 -8.34 15.34 0.49
CA THR A 118 -7.13 15.50 1.31
C THR A 118 -6.56 14.13 1.68
N TRP A 119 -5.27 14.07 1.97
CA TRP A 119 -4.63 12.84 2.43
C TRP A 119 -5.30 12.25 3.68
N ALA A 120 -5.65 13.09 4.64
CA ALA A 120 -6.30 12.67 5.88
C ALA A 120 -7.70 12.05 5.64
N MET A 121 -8.48 12.63 4.72
CA MET A 121 -9.81 12.09 4.37
C MET A 121 -9.69 10.82 3.54
N ASN A 122 -8.71 10.73 2.64
CA ASN A 122 -8.41 9.49 1.93
C ASN A 122 -8.00 8.39 2.91
N MET A 123 -7.19 8.73 3.93
CA MET A 123 -6.83 7.81 5.00
C MET A 123 -8.03 7.28 5.78
N ARG A 124 -9.01 8.16 6.10
CA ARG A 124 -10.28 7.77 6.73
C ARG A 124 -11.07 6.80 5.85
N HIS A 125 -11.17 7.10 4.55
CA HIS A 125 -11.86 6.24 3.59
C HIS A 125 -11.21 4.84 3.51
N ILE A 126 -9.88 4.78 3.42
CA ILE A 126 -9.12 3.54 3.39
C ILE A 126 -9.27 2.76 4.71
N ALA A 127 -9.25 3.44 5.87
CA ALA A 127 -9.48 2.80 7.16
C ALA A 127 -10.87 2.14 7.23
N LYS A 128 -11.91 2.83 6.74
CA LYS A 128 -13.27 2.29 6.65
C LYS A 128 -13.33 1.06 5.71
N MET A 129 -12.67 1.11 4.55
CA MET A 129 -12.61 0.00 3.59
C MET A 129 -12.02 -1.27 4.21
N TYR A 130 -10.98 -1.16 5.01
CA TYR A 130 -10.36 -2.31 5.70
C TYR A 130 -10.96 -2.64 7.06
N ASN A 131 -12.08 -2.02 7.44
CA ASN A 131 -12.70 -2.18 8.75
C ASN A 131 -11.70 -1.94 9.91
N LEU A 132 -10.95 -0.85 9.79
CA LEU A 132 -10.07 -0.30 10.81
C LEU A 132 -10.74 0.87 11.54
N GLU A 133 -10.26 1.20 12.72
CA GLU A 133 -10.77 2.33 13.51
C GLU A 133 -10.56 3.66 12.77
N ASP A 134 -11.50 4.60 12.94
CA ASP A 134 -11.41 5.94 12.34
C ASP A 134 -10.12 6.65 12.81
N PRO A 135 -9.33 7.21 11.89
CA PRO A 135 -8.10 7.91 12.23
C PRO A 135 -8.28 9.03 13.27
N LEU A 136 -9.42 9.74 13.26
CA LEU A 136 -9.68 10.76 14.28
C LEU A 136 -9.82 10.18 15.68
N VAL A 137 -10.46 9.02 15.80
CA VAL A 137 -10.59 8.29 17.07
C VAL A 137 -9.24 7.77 17.53
N CYS A 138 -8.43 7.25 16.60
CA CYS A 138 -7.06 6.84 16.89
C CYS A 138 -6.24 7.99 17.51
N LEU A 139 -6.29 9.20 16.91
CA LEU A 139 -5.55 10.37 17.41
C LEU A 139 -6.00 10.85 18.82
N GLN A 140 -7.11 10.36 19.34
CA GLN A 140 -7.59 10.66 20.70
C GLN A 140 -7.09 9.67 21.75
N LYS A 141 -6.43 8.61 21.34
CA LYS A 141 -5.91 7.52 22.17
C LYS A 141 -4.39 7.47 22.10
N ASP A 142 -3.78 6.84 23.08
CA ASP A 142 -2.36 6.54 23.01
C ASP A 142 -2.06 5.52 21.88
N PRO A 143 -0.99 5.71 21.12
CA PRO A 143 -0.64 4.78 20.05
C PRO A 143 -0.23 3.42 20.64
N PRO A 144 -0.73 2.31 20.07
CA PRO A 144 -0.29 0.97 20.45
C PRO A 144 1.18 0.75 20.07
N ARG A 145 1.74 -0.38 20.47
CA ARG A 145 3.08 -0.75 20.01
C ARG A 145 3.11 -0.83 18.46
N LYS A 146 4.17 -0.29 17.87
CA LYS A 146 4.32 -0.23 16.39
C LYS A 146 4.22 -1.58 15.71
N SER A 147 4.74 -2.65 16.32
CA SER A 147 4.63 -4.02 15.81
C SER A 147 3.19 -4.49 15.76
N SER A 148 2.44 -4.32 16.85
CA SER A 148 1.03 -4.72 16.95
C SER A 148 0.13 -3.97 15.97
N PHE A 149 0.37 -2.66 15.80
CA PHE A 149 -0.35 -1.87 14.80
C PHE A 149 -0.07 -2.34 13.38
N LYS A 150 1.20 -2.59 13.04
CA LYS A 150 1.58 -3.10 11.72
C LYS A 150 0.97 -4.46 11.43
N GLU A 151 0.96 -5.35 12.40
CA GLU A 151 0.37 -6.67 12.29
C GLU A 151 -1.15 -6.59 12.04
N LEU A 152 -1.85 -5.77 12.84
CA LEU A 152 -3.29 -5.52 12.66
C LEU A 152 -3.60 -5.02 11.25
N VAL A 153 -2.87 -4.00 10.78
CA VAL A 153 -3.04 -3.42 9.45
C VAL A 153 -2.78 -4.48 8.37
N MET A 154 -1.70 -5.25 8.48
CA MET A 154 -1.37 -6.30 7.52
C MET A 154 -2.46 -7.36 7.45
N THR A 155 -2.92 -7.85 8.60
CA THR A 155 -3.99 -8.86 8.67
C THR A 155 -5.26 -8.37 7.98
N LYS A 156 -5.66 -7.12 8.24
CA LYS A 156 -6.89 -6.54 7.65
C LYS A 156 -6.76 -6.33 6.14
N ILE A 157 -5.62 -5.82 5.66
CA ILE A 157 -5.37 -5.65 4.23
C ILE A 157 -5.33 -7.00 3.52
N THR A 158 -4.64 -7.99 4.08
CA THR A 158 -4.54 -9.33 3.48
C THR A 158 -5.92 -9.98 3.40
N ALA A 159 -6.67 -10.00 4.50
CA ALA A 159 -8.01 -10.58 4.54
C ALA A 159 -8.97 -9.94 3.52
N PHE A 160 -8.88 -8.62 3.32
CA PHE A 160 -9.69 -7.92 2.32
C PHE A 160 -9.38 -8.42 0.89
N HIS A 161 -8.10 -8.49 0.52
CA HIS A 161 -7.69 -8.89 -0.82
C HIS A 161 -7.75 -10.41 -1.08
N GLU A 162 -7.88 -11.23 -0.04
CA GLU A 162 -8.15 -12.67 -0.18
C GLU A 162 -9.64 -12.96 -0.37
N SER A 163 -10.52 -12.02 0.02
CA SER A 163 -11.98 -12.16 -0.12
C SER A 163 -12.52 -11.67 -1.47
N GLU A 164 -11.73 -10.94 -2.26
CA GLU A 164 -12.05 -10.50 -3.63
C GLU A 164 -11.70 -11.57 -4.68
#